data_c342b788139f45b5fd7b1cc73a92349b
#
_entry.id   c342b788139f45b5fd7b1cc73a92349b
#
_cell.length_a   1.000
_cell.length_b   1.000
_cell.length_c   1.000
_cell.angle_alpha   90.00
_cell.angle_beta   90.00
_cell.angle_gamma   90.00
#
_symmetry.space_group_name_H-M   'P 1'
#
loop_
_entity.id
_entity.type
_entity.pdbx_description
1 polymer ?
#
loop_
_entity_poly.entity_id
_entity_poly.type
_entity_poly.pdbx_seq_one_letter_code
_entity_poly.pdbx_strand_id
1 'polypeptide(L)'
;MCNKAFIFDLDDTLYKERDYRASGYRIIARCFAAACGMSPEQLYYEMMADPTQAFERVMDLAAKYGVSVSIDTQLSVYRSQLPDIAIDDNTCAVLEELRRRGYLLGIITDGRPVGQLNKLAALQVTRFFDPEYVIPTALFNSDKTEETPFAMMEARMEGVCSFTYVGDNPFKDFHYPNLRGWDTVMLADPEGVNIHHQRLEEYPRDFRPKRIIHSLSELL
;
A
#
# COMPACT_ATOMS: atom_id res chain seq x y z
N MET A 1 -18.32 11.99 -25.15
CA MET A 1 -18.64 11.24 -23.90
C MET A 1 -17.70 11.75 -22.84
N CYS A 2 -18.17 11.92 -21.64
CA CYS A 2 -17.32 12.40 -20.55
C CYS A 2 -16.52 11.23 -19.97
N ASN A 3 -15.21 11.38 -19.81
CA ASN A 3 -14.34 10.35 -19.27
C ASN A 3 -14.57 10.18 -17.75
N LYS A 4 -14.43 8.95 -17.28
CA LYS A 4 -14.50 8.61 -15.84
C LYS A 4 -13.20 7.99 -15.42
N ALA A 5 -12.81 8.18 -14.16
CA ALA A 5 -11.57 7.63 -13.61
C ALA A 5 -11.79 6.85 -12.31
N PHE A 6 -11.02 5.80 -12.13
CA PHE A 6 -10.81 5.12 -10.85
C PHE A 6 -9.41 5.42 -10.34
N ILE A 7 -9.33 5.95 -9.13
CA ILE A 7 -8.07 6.26 -8.45
C ILE A 7 -7.94 5.31 -7.25
N PHE A 8 -6.84 4.61 -7.19
CA PHE A 8 -6.60 3.58 -6.18
C PHE A 8 -5.55 4.02 -5.17
N ASP A 9 -5.74 3.66 -3.92
CA ASP A 9 -4.61 3.44 -3.03
C ASP A 9 -3.81 2.21 -3.46
N LEU A 10 -2.62 2.04 -2.91
CA LEU A 10 -1.73 0.93 -3.26
C LEU A 10 -1.77 -0.16 -2.19
N ASP A 11 -1.35 0.18 -0.97
CA ASP A 11 -1.16 -0.75 0.14
C ASP A 11 -2.52 -1.23 0.67
N ASP A 12 -2.68 -2.52 0.89
CA ASP A 12 -3.94 -3.16 1.33
C ASP A 12 -5.16 -2.91 0.41
N THR A 13 -4.92 -2.33 -0.78
CA THR A 13 -5.94 -2.08 -1.81
C THR A 13 -5.63 -2.86 -3.09
N LEU A 14 -4.49 -2.65 -3.74
CA LEU A 14 -4.10 -3.38 -4.96
C LEU A 14 -3.30 -4.65 -4.67
N TYR A 15 -2.67 -4.73 -3.52
CA TYR A 15 -1.97 -5.90 -2.99
C TYR A 15 -2.01 -5.85 -1.46
N LYS A 16 -1.62 -6.93 -0.77
CA LYS A 16 -1.64 -6.97 0.70
C LYS A 16 -0.31 -6.49 1.28
N GLU A 17 -0.32 -5.44 2.12
CA GLU A 17 0.89 -4.88 2.73
C GLU A 17 1.63 -5.91 3.62
N ARG A 18 0.92 -6.90 4.15
CA ARG A 18 1.54 -8.04 4.84
C ARG A 18 2.56 -8.78 3.98
N ASP A 19 2.38 -8.82 2.66
CA ASP A 19 3.30 -9.51 1.73
C ASP A 19 4.58 -8.69 1.55
N TYR A 20 4.49 -7.36 1.53
CA TYR A 20 5.65 -6.47 1.58
C TYR A 20 6.43 -6.66 2.88
N ARG A 21 5.75 -6.75 4.02
CA ARG A 21 6.37 -7.03 5.32
C ARG A 21 7.07 -8.39 5.32
N ALA A 22 6.40 -9.44 4.83
CA ALA A 22 6.96 -10.77 4.73
C ALA A 22 8.20 -10.81 3.82
N SER A 23 8.17 -10.11 2.69
CA SER A 23 9.32 -9.93 1.80
C SER A 23 10.50 -9.28 2.53
N GLY A 24 10.26 -8.19 3.26
CA GLY A 24 11.29 -7.49 4.02
C GLY A 24 11.90 -8.35 5.12
N TYR A 25 11.09 -9.14 5.83
CA TYR A 25 11.58 -10.03 6.87
C TYR A 25 12.43 -11.17 6.30
N ARG A 26 12.12 -11.70 5.11
CA ARG A 26 12.99 -12.66 4.43
C ARG A 26 14.36 -12.07 4.12
N ILE A 27 14.42 -10.81 3.72
CA ILE A 27 15.71 -10.14 3.43
C ILE A 27 16.49 -9.90 4.71
N ILE A 28 15.85 -9.40 5.78
CA ILE A 28 16.50 -9.26 7.09
C ILE A 28 17.01 -10.60 7.59
N ALA A 29 16.22 -11.65 7.49
CA ALA A 29 16.61 -12.98 7.91
C ALA A 29 17.86 -13.46 7.14
N ARG A 30 17.92 -13.26 5.83
CA ARG A 30 19.12 -13.57 5.02
C ARG A 30 20.36 -12.79 5.47
N CYS A 31 20.20 -11.53 5.85
CA CYS A 31 21.31 -10.68 6.27
C CYS A 31 21.84 -11.01 7.67
N PHE A 32 20.95 -11.38 8.60
CA PHE A 32 21.29 -11.45 10.04
C PHE A 32 21.21 -12.85 10.65
N ALA A 33 20.77 -13.87 9.93
CA ALA A 33 20.62 -15.23 10.46
C ALA A 33 21.92 -15.78 11.06
N ALA A 34 23.05 -15.59 10.40
CA ALA A 34 24.35 -16.04 10.90
C ALA A 34 24.72 -15.36 12.24
N ALA A 35 24.42 -14.07 12.40
CA ALA A 35 24.62 -13.33 13.64
C ALA A 35 23.72 -13.86 14.79
N CYS A 36 22.57 -14.44 14.44
CA CYS A 36 21.63 -15.02 15.39
C CYS A 36 21.86 -16.53 15.65
N GLY A 37 22.90 -17.13 15.03
CA GLY A 37 23.16 -18.57 15.13
C GLY A 37 22.07 -19.47 14.55
N MET A 38 21.34 -18.98 13.53
CA MET A 38 20.16 -19.63 12.93
C MET A 38 20.29 -19.74 11.41
N SER A 39 19.40 -20.54 10.78
CA SER A 39 19.19 -20.43 9.34
C SER A 39 18.29 -19.21 9.01
N PRO A 40 18.33 -18.70 7.77
CA PRO A 40 17.44 -17.64 7.34
C PRO A 40 15.94 -17.98 7.54
N GLU A 41 15.54 -19.21 7.28
CA GLU A 41 14.18 -19.69 7.45
C GLU A 41 13.76 -19.65 8.92
N GLN A 42 14.63 -20.11 9.82
CA GLN A 42 14.35 -20.08 11.26
C GLN A 42 14.20 -18.64 11.76
N LEU A 43 15.11 -17.73 11.38
CA LEU A 43 15.00 -16.33 11.79
C LEU A 43 13.77 -15.67 11.20
N TYR A 44 13.40 -15.95 9.95
CA TYR A 44 12.16 -15.46 9.34
C TYR A 44 10.93 -15.88 10.15
N TYR A 45 10.83 -17.15 10.55
CA TYR A 45 9.71 -17.61 11.38
C TYR A 45 9.68 -16.97 12.77
N GLU A 46 10.83 -16.73 13.39
CA GLU A 46 10.94 -15.97 14.65
C GLU A 46 10.41 -14.55 14.52
N MET A 47 10.70 -13.87 13.41
CA MET A 47 10.20 -12.52 13.11
C MET A 47 8.70 -12.52 12.81
N MET A 48 8.20 -13.54 12.12
CA MET A 48 6.78 -13.65 11.76
C MET A 48 5.90 -14.06 12.92
N ALA A 49 6.44 -14.69 13.96
CA ALA A 49 5.71 -15.11 15.15
C ALA A 49 5.15 -13.92 15.94
N ASP A 50 5.90 -12.82 16.00
CA ASP A 50 5.43 -11.53 16.54
C ASP A 50 5.97 -10.37 15.67
N PRO A 51 5.21 -9.95 14.67
CA PRO A 51 5.63 -8.86 13.79
C PRO A 51 5.83 -7.52 14.49
N THR A 52 5.25 -7.32 15.67
CA THR A 52 5.38 -6.08 16.45
C THR A 52 6.73 -5.94 17.14
N GLN A 53 7.40 -7.07 17.41
CA GLN A 53 8.71 -7.16 18.07
C GLN A 53 9.79 -7.75 17.14
N ALA A 54 9.53 -7.81 15.84
CA ALA A 54 10.38 -8.53 14.89
C ALA A 54 11.82 -8.04 14.87
N PHE A 55 12.04 -6.74 14.91
CA PHE A 55 13.38 -6.12 14.87
C PHE A 55 14.12 -6.30 16.20
N GLU A 56 13.42 -6.11 17.31
CA GLU A 56 13.94 -6.36 18.67
C GLU A 56 14.32 -7.83 18.83
N ARG A 57 13.52 -8.74 18.29
CA ARG A 57 13.79 -10.18 18.31
C ARG A 57 15.12 -10.53 17.65
N VAL A 58 15.43 -9.91 16.50
CA VAL A 58 16.73 -10.09 15.82
C VAL A 58 17.88 -9.57 16.70
N MET A 59 17.71 -8.41 17.35
CA MET A 59 18.71 -7.85 18.26
C MET A 59 18.98 -8.79 19.43
N ASP A 60 17.94 -9.27 20.09
CA ASP A 60 18.03 -10.15 21.25
C ASP A 60 18.69 -11.49 20.90
N LEU A 61 18.37 -12.05 19.75
CA LEU A 61 18.96 -13.29 19.28
C LEU A 61 20.44 -13.10 18.94
N ALA A 62 20.83 -12.04 18.24
CA ALA A 62 22.22 -11.73 17.89
C ALA A 62 23.07 -11.47 19.16
N ALA A 63 22.52 -10.77 20.15
CA ALA A 63 23.21 -10.48 21.41
C ALA A 63 23.64 -11.74 22.17
N LYS A 64 22.89 -12.86 22.07
CA LYS A 64 23.26 -14.15 22.67
C LYS A 64 24.57 -14.71 22.12
N TYR A 65 24.93 -14.29 20.91
CA TYR A 65 26.19 -14.68 20.24
C TYR A 65 27.25 -13.56 20.27
N GLY A 66 27.03 -12.51 21.10
CA GLY A 66 27.96 -11.40 21.24
C GLY A 66 27.97 -10.44 20.04
N VAL A 67 26.96 -10.51 19.15
CA VAL A 67 26.85 -9.66 17.96
C VAL A 67 25.83 -8.53 18.25
N SER A 68 26.24 -7.28 17.98
CA SER A 68 25.37 -6.11 18.08
C SER A 68 24.71 -5.84 16.73
N VAL A 69 23.38 -5.92 16.67
CA VAL A 69 22.57 -5.54 15.50
C VAL A 69 21.63 -4.41 15.94
N SER A 70 21.66 -3.27 15.25
CA SER A 70 20.76 -2.15 15.58
C SER A 70 19.46 -2.22 14.80
N ILE A 71 18.41 -1.59 15.34
CA ILE A 71 17.13 -1.40 14.61
C ILE A 71 17.37 -0.56 13.34
N ASP A 72 18.19 0.47 13.41
CA ASP A 72 18.46 1.34 12.26
C ASP A 72 19.08 0.57 11.09
N THR A 73 20.01 -0.35 11.37
CA THR A 73 20.61 -1.22 10.33
C THR A 73 19.55 -2.11 9.70
N GLN A 74 18.69 -2.72 10.51
CA GLN A 74 17.60 -3.57 10.03
C GLN A 74 16.59 -2.76 9.22
N LEU A 75 16.19 -1.58 9.70
CA LEU A 75 15.28 -0.66 8.99
C LEU A 75 15.87 -0.17 7.67
N SER A 76 17.19 0.06 7.59
CA SER A 76 17.86 0.40 6.34
C SER A 76 17.72 -0.71 5.31
N VAL A 77 17.96 -1.96 5.70
CA VAL A 77 17.79 -3.15 4.86
C VAL A 77 16.31 -3.30 4.45
N TYR A 78 15.40 -3.21 5.40
CA TYR A 78 13.95 -3.34 5.16
C TYR A 78 13.44 -2.30 4.15
N ARG A 79 13.85 -1.05 4.29
CA ARG A 79 13.35 0.08 3.49
C ARG A 79 13.95 0.17 2.09
N SER A 80 15.14 -0.39 1.88
CA SER A 80 15.81 -0.42 0.57
C SER A 80 15.49 -1.68 -0.25
N GLN A 81 14.65 -2.59 0.26
CA GLN A 81 14.34 -3.83 -0.42
C GLN A 81 13.71 -3.61 -1.81
N LEU A 82 14.03 -4.51 -2.73
CA LEU A 82 13.17 -4.80 -3.88
C LEU A 82 12.20 -5.90 -3.44
N PRO A 83 10.92 -5.59 -3.19
CA PRO A 83 10.03 -6.54 -2.55
C PRO A 83 9.56 -7.64 -3.52
N ASP A 84 9.41 -8.84 -2.99
CA ASP A 84 8.77 -9.96 -3.69
C ASP A 84 7.26 -9.90 -3.41
N ILE A 85 6.57 -9.10 -4.20
CA ILE A 85 5.13 -8.84 -4.12
C ILE A 85 4.51 -8.82 -5.51
N ALA A 86 3.23 -9.16 -5.60
CA ALA A 86 2.49 -9.15 -6.86
C ALA A 86 1.04 -8.68 -6.64
N ILE A 87 0.46 -8.11 -7.69
CA ILE A 87 -1.00 -7.94 -7.79
C ILE A 87 -1.59 -9.31 -8.15
N ASP A 88 -2.61 -9.75 -7.43
CA ASP A 88 -3.25 -11.04 -7.69
C ASP A 88 -4.04 -11.04 -9.01
N ASP A 89 -4.31 -12.25 -9.54
CA ASP A 89 -4.95 -12.42 -10.83
C ASP A 89 -6.37 -11.82 -10.89
N ASN A 90 -7.12 -11.85 -9.80
CA ASN A 90 -8.46 -11.28 -9.75
C ASN A 90 -8.40 -9.75 -9.84
N THR A 91 -7.49 -9.13 -9.09
CA THR A 91 -7.24 -7.69 -9.15
C THR A 91 -6.74 -7.28 -10.53
N CYS A 92 -5.81 -8.03 -11.14
CA CYS A 92 -5.37 -7.82 -12.51
C CYS A 92 -6.55 -7.83 -13.50
N ALA A 93 -7.42 -8.84 -13.41
CA ALA A 93 -8.58 -8.95 -14.30
C ALA A 93 -9.56 -7.78 -14.15
N VAL A 94 -9.77 -7.28 -12.92
CA VAL A 94 -10.60 -6.09 -12.67
C VAL A 94 -10.00 -4.84 -13.33
N LEU A 95 -8.69 -4.60 -13.14
CA LEU A 95 -8.01 -3.45 -13.73
C LEU A 95 -8.05 -3.49 -15.27
N GLU A 96 -7.85 -4.67 -15.87
CA GLU A 96 -7.97 -4.87 -17.31
C GLU A 96 -9.38 -4.57 -17.82
N GLU A 97 -10.40 -5.05 -17.11
CA GLU A 97 -11.80 -4.83 -17.48
C GLU A 97 -12.21 -3.36 -17.35
N LEU A 98 -11.78 -2.66 -16.28
CA LEU A 98 -12.02 -1.23 -16.15
C LEU A 98 -11.42 -0.43 -17.32
N ARG A 99 -10.18 -0.75 -17.71
CA ARG A 99 -9.53 -0.15 -18.88
C ARG A 99 -10.28 -0.45 -20.17
N ARG A 100 -10.71 -1.70 -20.36
CA ARG A 100 -11.50 -2.12 -21.53
C ARG A 100 -12.83 -1.37 -21.63
N ARG A 101 -13.44 -1.00 -20.49
CA ARG A 101 -14.65 -0.14 -20.45
C ARG A 101 -14.34 1.35 -20.69
N GLY A 102 -13.07 1.73 -20.88
CA GLY A 102 -12.66 3.10 -21.18
C GLY A 102 -12.48 3.98 -19.93
N TYR A 103 -12.37 3.40 -18.74
CA TYR A 103 -12.01 4.18 -17.54
C TYR A 103 -10.52 4.50 -17.54
N LEU A 104 -10.16 5.71 -17.12
CA LEU A 104 -8.79 6.06 -16.74
C LEU A 104 -8.49 5.53 -15.35
N LEU A 105 -7.27 5.01 -15.16
CA LEU A 105 -6.83 4.47 -13.89
C LEU A 105 -5.65 5.28 -13.35
N GLY A 106 -5.70 5.61 -12.05
CA GLY A 106 -4.62 6.31 -11.36
C GLY A 106 -4.32 5.71 -9.99
N ILE A 107 -3.16 6.04 -9.44
CA ILE A 107 -2.73 5.66 -8.09
C ILE A 107 -2.36 6.93 -7.32
N ILE A 108 -2.85 7.04 -6.08
CA ILE A 108 -2.33 8.00 -5.08
C ILE A 108 -1.92 7.17 -3.86
N THR A 109 -0.63 7.17 -3.52
CA THR A 109 -0.10 6.34 -2.45
C THR A 109 0.85 7.10 -1.54
N ASP A 110 0.68 6.89 -0.23
CA ASP A 110 1.56 7.44 0.80
C ASP A 110 2.69 6.49 1.13
N GLY A 111 3.81 7.05 1.56
CA GLY A 111 4.92 6.28 2.09
C GLY A 111 6.28 6.89 1.76
N ARG A 112 7.35 6.26 2.22
CA ARG A 112 8.70 6.72 1.94
C ARG A 112 9.02 6.60 0.44
N PRO A 113 9.63 7.62 -0.19
CA PRO A 113 9.84 7.65 -1.65
C PRO A 113 10.46 6.37 -2.21
N VAL A 114 11.60 5.93 -1.66
CA VAL A 114 12.30 4.73 -2.14
C VAL A 114 11.43 3.47 -2.00
N GLY A 115 10.76 3.32 -0.85
CA GLY A 115 9.90 2.15 -0.61
C GLY A 115 8.73 2.10 -1.59
N GLN A 116 8.05 3.23 -1.83
CA GLN A 116 6.92 3.26 -2.76
C GLN A 116 7.35 3.05 -4.22
N LEU A 117 8.47 3.65 -4.65
CA LEU A 117 8.99 3.40 -5.99
C LEU A 117 9.34 1.92 -6.20
N ASN A 118 9.95 1.27 -5.20
CA ASN A 118 10.28 -0.15 -5.26
C ASN A 118 9.01 -1.03 -5.29
N LYS A 119 7.98 -0.69 -4.50
CA LYS A 119 6.67 -1.37 -4.55
C LYS A 119 6.02 -1.24 -5.93
N LEU A 120 5.91 -0.03 -6.47
CA LEU A 120 5.32 0.24 -7.78
C LEU A 120 6.04 -0.54 -8.90
N ALA A 121 7.37 -0.59 -8.83
CA ALA A 121 8.18 -1.36 -9.78
C ALA A 121 7.94 -2.87 -9.66
N ALA A 122 7.96 -3.41 -8.43
CA ALA A 122 7.75 -4.85 -8.18
C ALA A 122 6.34 -5.29 -8.61
N LEU A 123 5.32 -4.48 -8.35
CA LEU A 123 3.93 -4.72 -8.75
C LEU A 123 3.69 -4.50 -10.25
N GLN A 124 4.68 -4.02 -11.00
CA GLN A 124 4.58 -3.74 -12.44
C GLN A 124 3.35 -2.90 -12.81
N VAL A 125 3.07 -1.87 -12.00
CA VAL A 125 1.84 -1.07 -12.11
C VAL A 125 1.68 -0.42 -13.49
N THR A 126 2.77 -0.20 -14.23
CA THR A 126 2.74 0.36 -15.59
C THR A 126 2.02 -0.53 -16.63
N ARG A 127 1.70 -1.78 -16.27
CA ARG A 127 0.81 -2.63 -17.09
C ARG A 127 -0.62 -2.05 -17.16
N PHE A 128 -1.06 -1.38 -16.11
CA PHE A 128 -2.45 -0.93 -15.94
C PHE A 128 -2.58 0.58 -15.86
N PHE A 129 -1.59 1.26 -15.31
CA PHE A 129 -1.61 2.69 -14.99
C PHE A 129 -0.60 3.44 -15.86
N ASP A 130 -1.02 4.56 -16.43
CA ASP A 130 -0.09 5.50 -17.05
C ASP A 130 0.80 6.09 -15.96
N PRO A 131 2.14 6.16 -16.13
CA PRO A 131 3.03 6.77 -15.15
C PRO A 131 2.65 8.20 -14.77
N GLU A 132 2.03 8.96 -15.66
CA GLU A 132 1.51 10.30 -15.39
C GLU A 132 0.43 10.29 -14.32
N TYR A 133 -0.36 9.21 -14.21
CA TYR A 133 -1.44 9.07 -13.24
C TYR A 133 -1.04 8.26 -12.00
N VAL A 134 0.26 8.19 -11.71
CA VAL A 134 0.79 7.58 -10.48
C VAL A 134 1.42 8.67 -9.62
N ILE A 135 0.85 8.89 -8.43
CA ILE A 135 1.28 9.93 -7.47
C ILE A 135 1.75 9.29 -6.17
N PRO A 136 3.06 8.98 -6.02
CA PRO A 136 3.66 8.73 -4.72
C PRO A 136 3.79 10.08 -3.99
N THR A 137 2.94 10.34 -3.02
CA THR A 137 2.71 11.70 -2.45
C THR A 137 3.97 12.35 -1.90
N ALA A 138 4.84 11.57 -1.25
CA ALA A 138 6.08 12.09 -0.68
C ALA A 138 7.08 12.65 -1.71
N LEU A 139 6.97 12.28 -3.00
CA LEU A 139 7.77 12.91 -4.07
C LEU A 139 7.35 14.37 -4.33
N PHE A 140 6.18 14.76 -3.86
CA PHE A 140 5.61 16.09 -4.01
C PHE A 140 5.51 16.84 -2.66
N ASN A 141 6.23 16.35 -1.62
CA ASN A 141 6.19 16.88 -0.26
C ASN A 141 4.78 17.01 0.31
N SER A 142 3.95 16.00 0.08
CA SER A 142 2.55 15.94 0.50
C SER A 142 2.19 14.55 0.99
N ASP A 143 1.01 14.39 1.54
CA ASP A 143 0.39 13.10 1.87
C ASP A 143 -1.13 13.16 1.66
N LYS A 144 -1.83 12.03 1.83
CA LYS A 144 -3.28 11.92 1.62
C LYS A 144 -4.13 12.59 2.71
N THR A 145 -3.49 13.12 3.77
CA THR A 145 -4.17 14.00 4.75
C THR A 145 -4.22 15.46 4.29
N GLU A 146 -3.80 15.73 3.05
CA GLU A 146 -3.85 17.02 2.39
C GLU A 146 -4.65 16.94 1.09
N GLU A 147 -5.16 18.09 0.63
CA GLU A 147 -5.89 18.19 -0.64
C GLU A 147 -5.02 18.00 -1.87
N THR A 148 -3.74 18.35 -1.74
CA THR A 148 -2.78 18.49 -2.86
C THR A 148 -2.74 17.29 -3.81
N PRO A 149 -2.56 16.01 -3.38
CA PRO A 149 -2.44 14.90 -4.30
C PRO A 149 -3.71 14.65 -5.11
N PHE A 150 -4.88 14.94 -4.55
CA PHE A 150 -6.16 14.79 -5.24
C PHE A 150 -6.37 15.89 -6.29
N ALA A 151 -6.04 17.15 -5.95
CA ALA A 151 -6.06 18.25 -6.91
C ALA A 151 -5.05 18.04 -8.06
N MET A 152 -3.88 17.49 -7.76
CA MET A 152 -2.89 17.12 -8.77
C MET A 152 -3.43 16.04 -9.71
N MET A 153 -4.14 15.03 -9.21
CA MET A 153 -4.73 13.99 -10.06
C MET A 153 -5.76 14.58 -11.00
N GLU A 154 -6.64 15.46 -10.53
CA GLU A 154 -7.61 16.15 -11.40
C GLU A 154 -6.93 16.96 -12.49
N ALA A 155 -5.88 17.70 -12.12
CA ALA A 155 -5.13 18.51 -13.11
C ALA A 155 -4.44 17.65 -14.17
N ARG A 156 -3.96 16.46 -13.82
CA ARG A 156 -3.34 15.52 -14.76
C ARG A 156 -4.37 14.80 -15.63
N MET A 157 -5.56 14.57 -15.13
CA MET A 157 -6.67 13.91 -15.83
C MET A 157 -7.67 14.92 -16.38
N GLU A 158 -7.18 15.92 -17.11
CA GLU A 158 -8.03 16.96 -17.71
C GLU A 158 -9.15 16.34 -18.57
N GLY A 159 -10.38 16.85 -18.41
CA GLY A 159 -11.56 16.35 -19.12
C GLY A 159 -12.24 15.12 -18.51
N VAL A 160 -11.76 14.63 -17.38
CA VAL A 160 -12.48 13.64 -16.55
C VAL A 160 -13.57 14.36 -15.76
N CYS A 161 -14.79 13.85 -15.79
CA CYS A 161 -15.95 14.47 -15.13
C CYS A 161 -16.40 13.72 -13.88
N SER A 162 -15.89 12.53 -13.63
CA SER A 162 -16.25 11.73 -12.48
C SER A 162 -15.05 10.90 -12.04
N PHE A 163 -14.70 11.07 -10.78
CA PHE A 163 -13.64 10.31 -10.12
C PHE A 163 -14.24 9.37 -9.08
N THR A 164 -13.71 8.17 -8.97
CA THR A 164 -13.99 7.22 -7.89
C THR A 164 -12.68 6.90 -7.20
N TYR A 165 -12.58 7.17 -5.91
CA TYR A 165 -11.44 6.76 -5.10
C TYR A 165 -11.71 5.42 -4.45
N VAL A 166 -10.76 4.50 -4.55
CA VAL A 166 -10.82 3.15 -3.96
C VAL A 166 -9.64 3.00 -3.01
N GLY A 167 -9.90 2.71 -1.74
CA GLY A 167 -8.88 2.55 -0.72
C GLY A 167 -9.35 1.70 0.45
N ASP A 168 -8.49 1.52 1.44
CA ASP A 168 -8.80 0.72 2.62
C ASP A 168 -8.78 1.50 3.94
N ASN A 169 -8.14 2.69 3.96
CA ASN A 169 -7.85 3.44 5.18
C ASN A 169 -8.79 4.64 5.37
N PRO A 170 -9.78 4.58 6.29
CA PRO A 170 -10.72 5.67 6.51
C PRO A 170 -10.08 7.01 6.87
N PHE A 171 -8.94 6.99 7.56
CA PHE A 171 -8.25 8.21 7.99
C PHE A 171 -7.66 9.01 6.82
N LYS A 172 -7.24 8.32 5.74
CA LYS A 172 -6.48 8.95 4.65
C LYS A 172 -7.22 9.02 3.32
N ASP A 173 -8.09 8.03 3.04
CA ASP A 173 -8.52 7.76 1.68
C ASP A 173 -9.81 8.50 1.28
N PHE A 174 -10.63 8.94 2.24
CA PHE A 174 -11.98 9.36 1.88
C PHE A 174 -12.28 10.81 2.17
N HIS A 175 -11.56 11.48 3.08
CA HIS A 175 -11.84 12.85 3.48
C HIS A 175 -11.80 13.81 2.30
N TYR A 176 -10.65 13.98 1.67
CA TYR A 176 -10.51 14.94 0.56
C TYR A 176 -11.27 14.51 -0.71
N PRO A 177 -11.28 13.22 -1.12
CA PRO A 177 -12.16 12.79 -2.20
C PRO A 177 -13.63 13.14 -1.94
N ASN A 178 -14.15 12.95 -0.72
CA ASN A 178 -15.52 13.34 -0.37
C ASN A 178 -15.74 14.85 -0.48
N LEU A 179 -14.83 15.68 0.04
CA LEU A 179 -14.89 17.15 -0.05
C LEU A 179 -14.87 17.64 -1.51
N ARG A 180 -14.13 16.94 -2.38
CA ARG A 180 -14.04 17.24 -3.81
C ARG A 180 -15.21 16.68 -4.63
N GLY A 181 -16.16 16.00 -3.99
CA GLY A 181 -17.33 15.44 -4.66
C GLY A 181 -17.08 14.13 -5.41
N TRP A 182 -15.91 13.48 -5.23
CA TRP A 182 -15.63 12.18 -5.80
C TRP A 182 -16.52 11.10 -5.19
N ASP A 183 -16.74 10.03 -5.91
CA ASP A 183 -17.24 8.80 -5.28
C ASP A 183 -16.12 8.14 -4.48
N THR A 184 -16.48 7.51 -3.35
CA THR A 184 -15.50 6.87 -2.47
C THR A 184 -15.95 5.45 -2.12
N VAL A 185 -15.02 4.51 -2.26
CA VAL A 185 -15.26 3.09 -2.11
C VAL A 185 -14.19 2.51 -1.18
N MET A 186 -14.61 1.91 -0.08
CA MET A 186 -13.70 1.19 0.81
C MET A 186 -13.68 -0.29 0.46
N LEU A 187 -12.49 -0.85 0.28
CA LEU A 187 -12.27 -2.29 0.26
C LEU A 187 -12.23 -2.78 1.70
N ALA A 188 -13.24 -3.55 2.10
CA ALA A 188 -13.37 -4.05 3.45
C ALA A 188 -12.30 -5.09 3.78
N ASP A 189 -11.84 -5.07 5.03
CA ASP A 189 -10.96 -6.08 5.63
C ASP A 189 -11.70 -6.85 6.74
N PRO A 190 -12.56 -7.82 6.38
CA PRO A 190 -13.35 -8.56 7.36
C PRO A 190 -12.51 -9.46 8.26
N GLU A 191 -11.29 -9.80 7.84
CA GLU A 191 -10.36 -10.63 8.62
C GLU A 191 -9.52 -9.81 9.60
N GLY A 192 -9.52 -8.47 9.48
CA GLY A 192 -8.74 -7.58 10.34
C GLY A 192 -7.22 -7.76 10.20
N VAL A 193 -6.75 -8.08 8.98
CA VAL A 193 -5.33 -8.34 8.70
C VAL A 193 -4.58 -7.14 8.15
N ASN A 194 -5.30 -6.11 7.71
CA ASN A 194 -4.70 -4.86 7.26
C ASN A 194 -4.04 -4.13 8.44
N ILE A 195 -3.05 -3.30 8.15
CA ILE A 195 -2.35 -2.54 9.19
C ILE A 195 -3.28 -1.49 9.81
N HIS A 196 -4.17 -0.92 9.01
CA HIS A 196 -5.10 0.12 9.46
C HIS A 196 -6.47 -0.46 9.77
N HIS A 197 -6.97 -0.19 10.98
CA HIS A 197 -8.30 -0.64 11.39
C HIS A 197 -9.40 0.18 10.71
N GLN A 198 -10.42 -0.50 10.21
CA GLN A 198 -11.53 0.10 9.47
C GLN A 198 -12.75 0.39 10.37
N ARG A 199 -12.52 0.97 11.57
CA ARG A 199 -13.57 1.32 12.54
C ARG A 199 -14.27 2.62 12.14
N LEU A 200 -15.22 2.56 11.19
CA LEU A 200 -15.88 3.73 10.62
C LEU A 200 -16.64 4.57 11.65
N GLU A 201 -17.11 3.98 12.75
CA GLU A 201 -17.78 4.66 13.85
C GLU A 201 -16.87 5.68 14.56
N GLU A 202 -15.56 5.49 14.53
CA GLU A 202 -14.58 6.38 15.15
C GLU A 202 -14.29 7.64 14.32
N TYR A 203 -14.76 7.69 13.06
CA TYR A 203 -14.47 8.78 12.12
C TYR A 203 -15.67 9.69 11.87
N PRO A 204 -15.46 11.01 11.66
CA PRO A 204 -16.48 11.93 11.17
C PRO A 204 -17.07 11.46 9.83
N ARG A 205 -18.25 11.99 9.49
CA ARG A 205 -19.00 11.55 8.31
C ARG A 205 -18.23 11.73 6.99
N ASP A 206 -17.48 12.80 6.87
CA ASP A 206 -16.66 13.16 5.70
C ASP A 206 -15.42 12.27 5.51
N PHE A 207 -15.02 11.51 6.53
CA PHE A 207 -13.98 10.49 6.46
C PHE A 207 -14.53 9.10 6.10
N ARG A 208 -15.85 8.95 5.98
CA ARG A 208 -16.47 7.64 5.70
C ARG A 208 -16.64 7.46 4.19
N PRO A 209 -16.40 6.24 3.67
CA PRO A 209 -16.66 5.95 2.27
C PRO A 209 -18.16 6.04 1.96
N LYS A 210 -18.51 6.36 0.72
CA LYS A 210 -19.90 6.33 0.23
C LYS A 210 -20.37 4.90 0.00
N ARG A 211 -19.45 3.96 -0.29
CA ARG A 211 -19.73 2.55 -0.53
C ARG A 211 -18.64 1.68 0.08
N ILE A 212 -19.01 0.48 0.51
CA ILE A 212 -18.10 -0.56 0.98
C ILE A 212 -18.25 -1.75 0.04
N ILE A 213 -17.12 -2.33 -0.33
CA ILE A 213 -17.03 -3.56 -1.14
C ILE A 213 -16.15 -4.58 -0.42
N HIS A 214 -16.36 -5.86 -0.71
CA HIS A 214 -15.55 -6.97 -0.16
C HIS A 214 -14.58 -7.54 -1.19
N SER A 215 -14.71 -7.14 -2.44
CA SER A 215 -13.81 -7.51 -3.54
C SER A 215 -13.78 -6.39 -4.57
N LEU A 216 -12.62 -6.16 -5.17
CA LEU A 216 -12.50 -5.21 -6.29
C LEU A 216 -13.38 -5.60 -7.49
N SER A 217 -13.77 -6.86 -7.64
CA SER A 217 -14.71 -7.28 -8.69
C SER A 217 -16.08 -6.62 -8.61
N GLU A 218 -16.48 -6.11 -7.44
CA GLU A 218 -17.72 -5.36 -7.26
C GLU A 218 -17.68 -3.93 -7.86
N LEU A 219 -16.53 -3.50 -8.39
CA LEU A 219 -16.40 -2.28 -9.17
C LEU A 219 -16.91 -2.42 -10.61
N LEU A 220 -17.08 -3.65 -11.09
CA LEU A 220 -17.51 -3.99 -12.46
C LEU A 220 -19.02 -3.96 -12.62
#